data_878920ba395df2d67322386e65f8c141
#
_entry.id   878920ba395df2d67322386e65f8c141
#
_cell.length_a   1.000
_cell.length_b   1.000
_cell.length_c   1.000
_cell.angle_alpha   90.00
_cell.angle_beta   90.00
_cell.angle_gamma   90.00
#
_symmetry.space_group_name_H-M   'P 1'
#
loop_
_entity.id
_entity.type
_entity.pdbx_description
1 polymer ?
#
loop_
_entity_poly.entity_id
_entity_poly.type
_entity_poly.pdbx_seq_one_letter_code
_entity_poly.pdbx_strand_id
1 'polypeptide(L)'
;MINASFNETKRQNLIRLMKERNLKSVDLANLIERDPPYINSILKPPGEKGSRGIGAKILKALCAKLEVSEDEFYIGMGIPVPEKQPQPIPVISWVHAGEFAECEDRWPSGVSGVEDPVFSYVKTGPNAFGVRVQGDSMLPRFMLGDIAIVDPAVRCDNGSPCVVSVNGEVQLRLFWDKGTEILLKSMNDKYPEIIIKKDSKVDFRVIGKVVDIKAKF
;
A
#
# COMPACT_ATOMS: atom_id res chain seq x y z
N MET A 1 -32.19 2.90 17.81
CA MET A 1 -31.42 1.79 18.41
C MET A 1 -30.09 1.50 17.72
N ILE A 2 -29.96 1.58 16.42
CA ILE A 2 -28.71 1.29 15.66
C ILE A 2 -27.53 2.19 16.06
N ASN A 3 -27.72 3.49 16.22
CA ASN A 3 -26.64 4.43 16.59
C ASN A 3 -26.01 4.20 17.98
N ALA A 4 -26.73 3.68 18.95
CA ALA A 4 -26.21 3.39 20.28
C ALA A 4 -25.26 2.18 20.25
N SER A 5 -25.59 1.14 19.48
CA SER A 5 -24.74 -0.04 19.28
C SER A 5 -23.43 0.32 18.59
N PHE A 6 -23.47 1.17 17.56
CA PHE A 6 -22.29 1.66 16.86
C PHE A 6 -21.30 2.44 17.76
N ASN A 7 -21.85 3.31 18.60
CA ASN A 7 -21.03 4.09 19.52
C ASN A 7 -20.43 3.22 20.62
N GLU A 8 -21.16 2.22 21.10
CA GLU A 8 -20.65 1.27 22.09
C GLU A 8 -19.48 0.43 21.54
N THR A 9 -19.59 -0.09 20.33
CA THR A 9 -18.49 -0.88 19.74
C THR A 9 -17.24 -0.04 19.51
N LYS A 10 -17.38 1.18 18.99
CA LYS A 10 -16.24 2.10 18.84
C LYS A 10 -15.58 2.39 20.19
N ARG A 11 -16.37 2.59 21.24
CA ARG A 11 -15.90 2.81 22.60
C ARG A 11 -15.11 1.61 23.14
N GLN A 12 -15.65 0.41 22.98
CA GLN A 12 -15.00 -0.83 23.44
C GLN A 12 -13.67 -1.05 22.72
N ASN A 13 -13.64 -0.86 21.40
CA ASN A 13 -12.40 -0.98 20.63
C ASN A 13 -11.38 0.10 21.00
N LEU A 14 -11.81 1.35 21.27
CA LEU A 14 -10.91 2.37 21.79
C LEU A 14 -10.31 1.96 23.13
N ILE A 15 -11.12 1.43 24.07
CA ILE A 15 -10.64 0.95 25.36
C ILE A 15 -9.64 -0.21 25.18
N ARG A 16 -9.90 -1.14 24.25
CA ARG A 16 -8.98 -2.22 23.89
C ARG A 16 -7.64 -1.67 23.42
N LEU A 17 -7.65 -0.77 22.43
CA LEU A 17 -6.44 -0.15 21.88
C LEU A 17 -5.64 0.64 22.94
N MET A 18 -6.34 1.34 23.83
CA MET A 18 -5.70 2.03 24.97
C MET A 18 -5.00 1.04 25.90
N LYS A 19 -5.62 -0.09 26.21
CA LYS A 19 -5.01 -1.14 27.06
C LYS A 19 -3.81 -1.78 26.39
N GLU A 20 -3.90 -2.15 25.12
CA GLU A 20 -2.82 -2.75 24.34
C GLU A 20 -1.57 -1.85 24.30
N ARG A 21 -1.78 -0.54 24.30
CA ARG A 21 -0.70 0.47 24.24
C ARG A 21 -0.35 1.11 25.58
N ASN A 22 -0.96 0.64 26.67
CA ASN A 22 -0.78 1.17 28.02
C ASN A 22 -1.02 2.70 28.12
N LEU A 23 -2.03 3.22 27.36
CA LEU A 23 -2.40 4.63 27.33
C LEU A 23 -3.47 4.95 28.35
N LYS A 24 -3.30 6.06 29.08
CA LYS A 24 -4.33 6.65 29.94
C LYS A 24 -5.16 7.67 29.17
N SER A 25 -6.30 8.08 29.71
CA SER A 25 -7.17 9.11 29.09
C SER A 25 -6.46 10.45 28.89
N VAL A 26 -5.53 10.80 29.75
CA VAL A 26 -4.71 12.03 29.65
C VAL A 26 -3.73 11.93 28.48
N ASP A 27 -3.10 10.77 28.30
CA ASP A 27 -2.16 10.53 27.20
C ASP A 27 -2.89 10.63 25.85
N LEU A 28 -4.07 10.01 25.77
CA LEU A 28 -4.91 10.07 24.58
C LEU A 28 -5.40 11.49 24.30
N ALA A 29 -5.74 12.25 25.33
CA ALA A 29 -6.14 13.65 25.19
C ALA A 29 -5.03 14.49 24.58
N ASN A 30 -3.81 14.35 25.06
CA ASN A 30 -2.63 15.03 24.51
C ASN A 30 -2.34 14.62 23.06
N LEU A 31 -2.45 13.32 22.73
CA LEU A 31 -2.21 12.80 21.38
C LEU A 31 -3.14 13.42 20.33
N ILE A 32 -4.42 13.60 20.65
CA ILE A 32 -5.42 14.12 19.70
C ILE A 32 -5.76 15.61 19.93
N GLU A 33 -4.96 16.29 20.75
CA GLU A 33 -5.10 17.73 21.05
C GLU A 33 -6.52 18.08 21.56
N ARG A 34 -6.97 17.33 22.59
CA ARG A 34 -8.27 17.52 23.25
C ARG A 34 -8.14 17.51 24.75
N ASP A 35 -9.13 18.09 25.43
CA ASP A 35 -9.16 18.11 26.90
C ASP A 35 -9.45 16.72 27.49
N PRO A 36 -8.81 16.32 28.61
CA PRO A 36 -9.08 15.07 29.29
C PRO A 36 -10.57 14.83 29.63
N PRO A 37 -11.38 15.83 30.05
CA PRO A 37 -12.81 15.66 30.24
C PRO A 37 -13.56 15.23 28.97
N TYR A 38 -13.11 15.70 27.79
CA TYR A 38 -13.68 15.25 26.52
C TYR A 38 -13.42 13.75 26.28
N ILE A 39 -12.19 13.30 26.50
CA ILE A 39 -11.83 11.88 26.36
C ILE A 39 -12.65 11.03 27.34
N ASN A 40 -12.76 11.46 28.59
CA ASN A 40 -13.58 10.77 29.58
C ASN A 40 -15.06 10.69 29.13
N SER A 41 -15.58 11.70 28.43
CA SER A 41 -16.95 11.69 27.92
C SER A 41 -17.17 10.67 26.80
N ILE A 42 -16.18 10.41 25.95
CA ILE A 42 -16.26 9.38 24.89
C ILE A 42 -15.97 7.97 25.41
N LEU A 43 -15.32 7.85 26.56
CA LEU A 43 -15.07 6.57 27.22
C LEU A 43 -16.25 6.11 28.11
N LYS A 44 -17.23 6.98 28.38
CA LYS A 44 -18.44 6.61 29.11
C LYS A 44 -19.39 5.77 28.26
N PRO A 45 -20.09 4.80 28.87
CA PRO A 45 -21.11 4.01 28.17
C PRO A 45 -22.19 4.89 27.54
N PRO A 46 -22.69 4.54 26.34
CA PRO A 46 -23.80 5.26 25.71
C PRO A 46 -25.04 5.25 26.61
N GLY A 47 -25.66 6.41 26.77
CA GLY A 47 -26.82 6.60 27.68
C GLY A 47 -26.46 7.09 29.09
N GLU A 48 -25.21 7.05 29.49
CA GLU A 48 -24.76 7.67 30.74
C GLU A 48 -24.71 9.19 30.61
N LYS A 49 -25.07 9.90 31.69
CA LYS A 49 -25.06 11.40 31.69
C LYS A 49 -23.66 11.93 31.35
N GLY A 50 -23.60 12.71 30.31
CA GLY A 50 -22.34 13.28 29.78
C GLY A 50 -21.55 12.36 28.85
N SER A 51 -22.11 11.20 28.46
CA SER A 51 -21.52 10.35 27.40
C SER A 51 -21.62 11.03 26.04
N ARG A 52 -20.58 10.85 25.24
CA ARG A 52 -20.51 11.32 23.83
C ARG A 52 -20.05 10.18 22.91
N GLY A 53 -20.62 10.16 21.71
CA GLY A 53 -20.16 9.22 20.67
C GLY A 53 -18.86 9.68 20.00
N ILE A 54 -18.13 8.71 19.46
CA ILE A 54 -16.94 8.97 18.63
C ILE A 54 -17.39 9.36 17.22
N GLY A 55 -17.44 10.67 16.94
CA GLY A 55 -17.77 11.19 15.62
C GLY A 55 -16.62 11.00 14.61
N ALA A 56 -16.94 11.11 13.31
CA ALA A 56 -16.00 10.85 12.20
C ALA A 56 -14.69 11.66 12.30
N LYS A 57 -14.75 12.93 12.68
CA LYS A 57 -13.55 13.78 12.83
C LYS A 57 -12.60 13.27 13.93
N ILE A 58 -13.16 12.85 15.05
CA ILE A 58 -12.38 12.30 16.18
C ILE A 58 -11.87 10.91 15.84
N LEU A 59 -12.67 10.08 15.17
CA LEU A 59 -12.25 8.76 14.72
C LEU A 59 -11.02 8.87 13.81
N LYS A 60 -11.04 9.74 12.80
CA LYS A 60 -9.89 9.98 11.93
C LYS A 60 -8.64 10.44 12.69
N ALA A 61 -8.80 11.35 13.66
CA ALA A 61 -7.69 11.81 14.49
C ALA A 61 -7.11 10.65 15.34
N LEU A 62 -7.96 9.81 15.93
CA LEU A 62 -7.55 8.62 16.68
C LEU A 62 -6.80 7.62 15.78
N CYS A 63 -7.34 7.32 14.59
CA CYS A 63 -6.68 6.43 13.64
C CYS A 63 -5.28 6.93 13.25
N ALA A 64 -5.16 8.21 12.93
CA ALA A 64 -3.88 8.80 12.54
C ALA A 64 -2.84 8.79 13.67
N LYS A 65 -3.25 9.09 14.90
CA LYS A 65 -2.34 9.18 16.05
C LYS A 65 -2.02 7.82 16.69
N LEU A 66 -2.95 6.89 16.59
CA LEU A 66 -2.76 5.52 17.04
C LEU A 66 -2.21 4.60 15.93
N GLU A 67 -1.98 5.11 14.72
CA GLU A 67 -1.48 4.34 13.57
C GLU A 67 -2.29 3.06 13.33
N VAL A 68 -3.63 3.18 13.39
CA VAL A 68 -4.56 2.08 13.17
C VAL A 68 -5.55 2.43 12.06
N SER A 69 -6.12 1.42 11.42
CA SER A 69 -7.20 1.62 10.44
C SER A 69 -8.53 1.94 11.13
N GLU A 70 -9.45 2.61 10.40
CA GLU A 70 -10.81 2.83 10.92
C GLU A 70 -11.52 1.50 11.22
N ASP A 71 -11.20 0.44 10.50
CA ASP A 71 -11.81 -0.90 10.64
C ASP A 71 -11.60 -1.49 12.03
N GLU A 72 -10.48 -1.17 12.68
CA GLU A 72 -10.21 -1.62 14.06
C GLU A 72 -11.23 -1.11 15.08
N PHE A 73 -11.86 0.02 14.80
CA PHE A 73 -12.94 0.56 15.63
C PHE A 73 -14.30 -0.12 15.40
N TYR A 74 -14.43 -0.92 14.33
CA TYR A 74 -15.66 -1.63 13.98
C TYR A 74 -15.60 -3.14 14.23
N ILE A 75 -14.51 -3.67 14.77
CA ILE A 75 -14.36 -5.09 15.13
C ILE A 75 -15.48 -5.48 16.09
N GLY A 76 -16.15 -6.61 15.80
CA GLY A 76 -17.24 -7.14 16.64
C GLY A 76 -18.63 -6.58 16.34
N MET A 77 -18.79 -5.68 15.37
CA MET A 77 -20.12 -5.16 14.99
C MET A 77 -20.96 -6.12 14.15
N GLY A 78 -20.41 -7.24 13.68
CA GLY A 78 -21.11 -8.09 12.70
C GLY A 78 -21.38 -7.36 11.38
N ILE A 79 -20.88 -6.12 11.24
CA ILE A 79 -20.82 -5.46 9.95
C ILE A 79 -19.74 -6.22 9.19
N PRO A 80 -20.01 -6.72 7.99
CA PRO A 80 -18.94 -7.14 7.11
C PRO A 80 -18.03 -5.92 7.04
N VAL A 81 -16.81 -6.02 7.59
CA VAL A 81 -15.71 -5.13 7.17
C VAL A 81 -15.83 -5.19 5.65
N PRO A 82 -15.98 -4.04 4.93
CA PRO A 82 -16.10 -4.12 3.49
C PRO A 82 -14.90 -4.97 3.06
N GLU A 83 -15.19 -6.21 2.71
CA GLU A 83 -14.20 -7.15 2.26
C GLU A 83 -13.54 -6.39 1.13
N LYS A 84 -12.27 -6.02 1.32
CA LYS A 84 -11.53 -5.33 0.26
C LYS A 84 -11.72 -6.20 -0.94
N GLN A 85 -12.65 -5.82 -1.83
CA GLN A 85 -12.90 -6.62 -3.01
C GLN A 85 -11.57 -6.64 -3.76
N PRO A 86 -11.05 -7.81 -4.05
CA PRO A 86 -9.78 -7.88 -4.75
C PRO A 86 -9.95 -7.21 -6.10
N GLN A 87 -9.04 -6.31 -6.42
CA GLN A 87 -9.04 -5.61 -7.71
C GLN A 87 -8.46 -6.56 -8.76
N PRO A 88 -9.13 -6.75 -9.90
CA PRO A 88 -8.56 -7.50 -11.01
C PRO A 88 -7.44 -6.67 -11.63
N ILE A 89 -6.24 -7.26 -11.68
CA ILE A 89 -5.03 -6.66 -12.24
C ILE A 89 -4.71 -7.42 -13.53
N PRO A 90 -4.68 -6.76 -14.70
CA PRO A 90 -4.31 -7.42 -15.95
C PRO A 90 -2.84 -7.82 -15.92
N VAL A 91 -2.53 -9.01 -16.42
CA VAL A 91 -1.15 -9.49 -16.58
C VAL A 91 -0.72 -9.23 -18.02
N ILE A 92 0.37 -8.47 -18.18
CA ILE A 92 0.91 -8.07 -19.48
C ILE A 92 2.29 -8.66 -19.73
N SER A 93 2.74 -8.65 -21.00
CA SER A 93 4.11 -9.04 -21.34
C SER A 93 5.11 -7.96 -20.94
N TRP A 94 6.39 -8.34 -20.82
CA TRP A 94 7.48 -7.38 -20.57
C TRP A 94 7.64 -6.36 -21.70
N VAL A 95 7.34 -6.76 -22.93
CA VAL A 95 7.37 -5.84 -24.09
C VAL A 95 6.33 -4.75 -23.95
N HIS A 96 5.09 -5.13 -23.63
CA HIS A 96 4.03 -4.15 -23.38
C HIS A 96 4.35 -3.26 -22.18
N ALA A 97 4.96 -3.81 -21.12
CA ALA A 97 5.38 -2.98 -19.98
C ALA A 97 6.41 -1.90 -20.39
N GLY A 98 7.27 -2.18 -21.39
CA GLY A 98 8.17 -1.20 -21.98
C GLY A 98 7.44 -0.10 -22.75
N GLU A 99 6.46 -0.46 -23.55
CA GLU A 99 5.62 0.48 -24.31
C GLU A 99 4.84 1.44 -23.38
N PHE A 100 4.45 1.00 -22.19
CA PHE A 100 3.84 1.86 -21.17
C PHE A 100 4.78 2.97 -20.67
N ALA A 101 6.08 2.74 -20.67
CA ALA A 101 7.04 3.77 -20.30
C ALA A 101 7.10 4.91 -21.34
N GLU A 102 6.62 4.69 -22.55
CA GLU A 102 6.63 5.67 -23.65
C GLU A 102 5.33 6.48 -23.74
N CYS A 103 4.24 5.98 -23.15
CA CYS A 103 2.95 6.65 -23.17
C CYS A 103 2.75 7.45 -21.89
N GLU A 104 2.87 8.79 -21.96
CA GLU A 104 2.62 9.69 -20.81
C GLU A 104 1.15 9.68 -20.34
N ASP A 105 0.21 9.24 -21.17
CA ASP A 105 -1.23 9.26 -20.90
C ASP A 105 -1.91 7.94 -21.22
N ARG A 106 -2.40 7.27 -20.19
CA ARG A 106 -3.45 6.23 -20.18
C ARG A 106 -3.14 4.90 -20.85
N TRP A 107 -3.69 3.85 -20.21
CA TRP A 107 -3.90 2.56 -20.85
C TRP A 107 -4.39 2.75 -22.29
N PRO A 108 -3.68 2.26 -23.31
CA PRO A 108 -4.24 2.19 -24.64
C PRO A 108 -5.53 1.35 -24.55
N SER A 109 -6.65 1.92 -24.94
CA SER A 109 -7.92 1.20 -25.00
C SER A 109 -7.71 -0.08 -25.81
N GLY A 110 -7.84 -1.25 -25.19
CA GLY A 110 -7.71 -2.54 -25.86
C GLY A 110 -6.50 -3.39 -25.52
N VAL A 111 -5.65 -3.03 -24.57
CA VAL A 111 -4.64 -3.96 -24.04
C VAL A 111 -5.36 -5.00 -23.18
N SER A 112 -5.74 -6.08 -23.84
CA SER A 112 -6.13 -7.32 -23.16
C SER A 112 -4.87 -7.88 -22.49
N GLY A 113 -4.96 -8.30 -21.23
CA GLY A 113 -3.88 -9.05 -20.60
C GLY A 113 -3.51 -10.26 -21.45
N VAL A 114 -2.24 -10.62 -21.47
CA VAL A 114 -1.78 -11.85 -22.16
C VAL A 114 -2.19 -13.12 -21.40
N GLU A 115 -2.65 -12.96 -20.18
CA GLU A 115 -3.10 -14.03 -19.29
C GLU A 115 -4.37 -13.58 -18.53
N ASP A 116 -4.99 -14.54 -17.84
CA ASP A 116 -6.10 -14.23 -16.93
C ASP A 116 -5.67 -13.21 -15.87
N PRO A 117 -6.54 -12.25 -15.51
CA PRO A 117 -6.21 -11.23 -14.52
C PRO A 117 -5.98 -11.87 -13.16
N VAL A 118 -4.99 -11.36 -12.43
CA VAL A 118 -4.76 -11.73 -11.04
C VAL A 118 -5.48 -10.75 -10.12
N PHE A 119 -5.83 -11.22 -8.93
CA PHE A 119 -6.55 -10.40 -7.95
C PHE A 119 -5.62 -9.91 -6.85
N SER A 120 -5.64 -8.60 -6.58
CA SER A 120 -4.90 -8.01 -5.46
C SER A 120 -5.83 -7.34 -4.45
N TYR A 121 -5.52 -7.56 -3.17
CA TYR A 121 -6.14 -6.86 -2.05
C TYR A 121 -5.40 -5.56 -1.69
N VAL A 122 -4.24 -5.33 -2.28
CA VAL A 122 -3.51 -4.07 -2.16
C VAL A 122 -4.21 -3.03 -3.02
N LYS A 123 -4.49 -1.86 -2.42
CA LYS A 123 -5.06 -0.74 -3.18
C LYS A 123 -4.03 -0.26 -4.19
N THR A 124 -4.38 -0.33 -5.46
CA THR A 124 -3.55 0.12 -6.57
C THR A 124 -4.22 1.25 -7.35
N GLY A 125 -3.43 1.98 -8.11
CA GLY A 125 -3.93 2.94 -9.08
C GLY A 125 -4.64 2.22 -10.25
N PRO A 126 -5.37 2.98 -11.10
CA PRO A 126 -6.15 2.42 -12.22
C PRO A 126 -5.28 1.80 -13.33
N ASN A 127 -4.01 2.17 -13.39
CA ASN A 127 -3.06 1.72 -14.39
C ASN A 127 -2.09 0.64 -13.86
N ALA A 128 -2.42 0.01 -12.73
CA ALA A 128 -1.63 -1.09 -12.20
C ALA A 128 -1.74 -2.33 -13.09
N PHE A 129 -0.64 -3.05 -13.23
CA PHE A 129 -0.55 -4.25 -14.04
C PHE A 129 0.34 -5.31 -13.39
N GLY A 130 0.20 -6.55 -13.80
CA GLY A 130 1.07 -7.66 -13.42
C GLY A 130 2.07 -7.98 -14.54
N VAL A 131 3.30 -8.32 -14.15
CA VAL A 131 4.28 -8.93 -15.06
C VAL A 131 4.77 -10.25 -14.47
N ARG A 132 4.89 -11.28 -15.32
CA ARG A 132 5.40 -12.58 -14.88
C ARG A 132 6.91 -12.52 -14.71
N VAL A 133 7.39 -12.83 -13.51
CA VAL A 133 8.83 -12.84 -13.19
C VAL A 133 9.55 -13.87 -14.04
N GLN A 134 10.60 -13.43 -14.72
CA GLN A 134 11.48 -14.23 -15.56
C GLN A 134 12.90 -14.18 -14.99
N GLY A 135 13.59 -15.32 -15.03
CA GLY A 135 14.95 -15.41 -14.49
C GLY A 135 15.01 -15.49 -12.97
N ASP A 136 16.23 -15.39 -12.45
CA ASP A 136 16.55 -15.59 -11.04
C ASP A 136 17.26 -14.40 -10.41
N SER A 137 17.35 -13.27 -11.11
CA SER A 137 18.07 -12.07 -10.63
C SER A 137 17.49 -11.49 -9.34
N MET A 138 16.21 -11.73 -9.08
CA MET A 138 15.50 -11.20 -7.92
C MET A 138 15.17 -12.26 -6.86
N LEU A 139 15.81 -13.42 -6.93
CA LEU A 139 15.76 -14.42 -5.87
C LEU A 139 16.40 -13.87 -4.58
N PRO A 140 15.95 -14.30 -3.39
CA PRO A 140 14.90 -15.33 -3.15
C PRO A 140 13.47 -14.77 -3.10
N ARG A 141 13.28 -13.44 -3.17
CA ARG A 141 11.97 -12.82 -2.92
C ARG A 141 10.99 -12.97 -4.09
N PHE A 142 11.51 -12.94 -5.31
CA PHE A 142 10.73 -13.09 -6.54
C PHE A 142 11.17 -14.36 -7.24
N MET A 143 10.28 -15.34 -7.27
CA MET A 143 10.54 -16.63 -7.87
C MET A 143 10.13 -16.63 -9.34
N LEU A 144 10.78 -17.49 -10.13
CA LEU A 144 10.41 -17.70 -11.53
C LEU A 144 8.94 -18.10 -11.65
N GLY A 145 8.18 -17.32 -12.40
CA GLY A 145 6.76 -17.57 -12.65
C GLY A 145 5.81 -16.82 -11.68
N ASP A 146 6.31 -16.22 -10.62
CA ASP A 146 5.51 -15.27 -9.81
C ASP A 146 5.01 -14.12 -10.68
N ILE A 147 3.93 -13.47 -10.24
CA ILE A 147 3.44 -12.24 -10.87
C ILE A 147 3.73 -11.06 -9.95
N ALA A 148 4.59 -10.17 -10.41
CA ALA A 148 4.86 -8.90 -9.75
C ALA A 148 3.79 -7.89 -10.15
N ILE A 149 3.05 -7.33 -9.18
CA ILE A 149 2.06 -6.28 -9.41
C ILE A 149 2.75 -4.94 -9.32
N VAL A 150 2.69 -4.19 -10.41
CA VAL A 150 3.38 -2.91 -10.63
C VAL A 150 2.36 -1.79 -10.64
N ASP A 151 2.62 -0.74 -9.90
CA ASP A 151 1.80 0.46 -9.91
C ASP A 151 2.63 1.66 -10.37
N PRO A 152 2.36 2.20 -11.58
CA PRO A 152 3.05 3.37 -12.11
C PRO A 152 2.80 4.65 -11.32
N ALA A 153 1.67 4.76 -10.62
CA ALA A 153 1.31 5.93 -9.83
C ALA A 153 2.08 6.02 -8.50
N VAL A 154 2.74 4.94 -8.08
CA VAL A 154 3.47 4.89 -6.82
C VAL A 154 4.95 5.14 -7.06
N ARG A 155 5.48 6.17 -6.38
CA ARG A 155 6.90 6.51 -6.48
C ARG A 155 7.80 5.36 -5.99
N CYS A 156 8.87 5.11 -6.71
CA CYS A 156 9.94 4.23 -6.28
C CYS A 156 10.83 4.93 -5.25
N ASP A 157 10.89 4.38 -4.03
CA ASP A 157 11.80 4.81 -2.99
C ASP A 157 13.09 3.99 -3.02
N ASN A 158 14.15 4.49 -2.37
CA ASN A 158 15.41 3.77 -2.26
C ASN A 158 15.22 2.40 -1.60
N GLY A 159 15.72 1.35 -2.25
CA GLY A 159 15.55 -0.03 -1.83
C GLY A 159 14.24 -0.70 -2.27
N SER A 160 13.35 0.03 -2.96
CA SER A 160 12.11 -0.56 -3.48
C SER A 160 12.36 -1.42 -4.71
N PRO A 161 11.65 -2.56 -4.85
CA PRO A 161 11.60 -3.29 -6.11
C PRO A 161 10.77 -2.49 -7.13
N CYS A 162 11.37 -2.18 -8.25
CA CYS A 162 10.77 -1.40 -9.33
C CYS A 162 10.98 -2.08 -10.68
N VAL A 163 10.00 -1.93 -11.56
CA VAL A 163 10.18 -2.23 -12.98
C VAL A 163 10.71 -0.98 -13.65
N VAL A 164 11.82 -1.13 -14.33
CA VAL A 164 12.57 -0.05 -15.00
C VAL A 164 12.89 -0.42 -16.42
N SER A 165 13.07 0.59 -17.29
CA SER A 165 13.62 0.42 -18.63
C SER A 165 15.02 1.03 -18.68
N VAL A 166 15.97 0.31 -19.25
CA VAL A 166 17.35 0.77 -19.49
C VAL A 166 17.67 0.49 -20.95
N ASN A 167 17.84 1.54 -21.77
CA ASN A 167 18.05 1.44 -23.21
C ASN A 167 17.01 0.54 -23.91
N GLY A 168 15.74 0.65 -23.50
CA GLY A 168 14.62 -0.15 -24.02
C GLY A 168 14.49 -1.55 -23.42
N GLU A 169 15.43 -2.03 -22.62
CA GLU A 169 15.32 -3.30 -21.94
C GLU A 169 14.58 -3.15 -20.60
N VAL A 170 13.46 -3.83 -20.43
CA VAL A 170 12.62 -3.79 -19.21
C VAL A 170 13.10 -4.82 -18.21
N GLN A 171 13.34 -4.38 -16.98
CA GLN A 171 13.92 -5.20 -15.93
C GLN A 171 13.25 -4.94 -14.58
N LEU A 172 13.18 -5.97 -13.74
CA LEU A 172 12.84 -5.85 -12.33
C LEU A 172 14.14 -5.73 -11.51
N ARG A 173 14.29 -4.64 -10.77
CA ARG A 173 15.47 -4.36 -9.94
C ARG A 173 15.08 -3.66 -8.64
N LEU A 174 15.93 -3.71 -7.66
CA LEU A 174 15.90 -2.79 -6.53
C LEU A 174 16.48 -1.45 -6.99
N PHE A 175 15.79 -0.37 -6.66
CA PHE A 175 16.09 0.99 -7.12
C PHE A 175 16.71 1.84 -6.02
N TRP A 176 17.74 2.62 -6.35
CA TRP A 176 18.29 3.69 -5.50
C TRP A 176 18.60 4.93 -6.33
N ASP A 177 18.05 6.06 -5.92
CA ASP A 177 18.46 7.39 -6.42
C ASP A 177 19.47 8.00 -5.43
N LYS A 178 20.71 8.17 -5.86
CA LYS A 178 21.81 8.78 -5.08
C LYS A 178 22.05 10.25 -5.44
N GLY A 179 21.10 10.89 -6.12
CA GLY A 179 21.19 12.29 -6.56
C GLY A 179 21.86 12.43 -7.91
N THR A 180 23.13 12.12 -8.07
CA THR A 180 23.91 12.21 -9.32
C THR A 180 23.85 10.95 -10.17
N GLU A 181 23.51 9.84 -9.58
CA GLU A 181 23.44 8.53 -10.23
C GLU A 181 22.25 7.70 -9.72
N ILE A 182 21.77 6.82 -10.57
CA ILE A 182 20.82 5.77 -10.24
C ILE A 182 21.57 4.46 -10.10
N LEU A 183 21.31 3.75 -9.00
CA LEU A 183 21.85 2.43 -8.78
C LEU A 183 20.70 1.41 -8.84
N LEU A 184 20.86 0.42 -9.71
CA LEU A 184 19.94 -0.71 -9.83
C LEU A 184 20.64 -1.98 -9.36
N LYS A 185 20.03 -2.67 -8.39
CA LYS A 185 20.58 -3.90 -7.84
C LYS A 185 19.66 -5.09 -8.10
N SER A 186 20.27 -6.23 -8.33
CA SER A 186 19.61 -7.52 -8.19
C SER A 186 19.57 -7.93 -6.73
N MET A 187 18.60 -8.75 -6.34
CA MET A 187 18.61 -9.39 -5.01
C MET A 187 19.55 -10.60 -4.97
N ASN A 188 19.77 -11.21 -6.13
CA ASN A 188 20.73 -12.29 -6.30
C ASN A 188 22.12 -11.70 -6.60
N ASP A 189 23.05 -11.90 -5.69
CA ASP A 189 24.43 -11.34 -5.76
C ASP A 189 25.25 -11.86 -6.96
N LYS A 190 24.76 -12.87 -7.67
CA LYS A 190 25.40 -13.33 -8.92
C LYS A 190 25.31 -12.30 -10.04
N TYR A 191 24.39 -11.34 -9.93
CA TYR A 191 24.17 -10.32 -10.95
C TYR A 191 24.82 -9.00 -10.52
N PRO A 192 25.60 -8.37 -11.43
CA PRO A 192 26.27 -7.11 -11.11
C PRO A 192 25.26 -5.97 -10.94
N GLU A 193 25.66 -4.97 -10.17
CA GLU A 193 24.94 -3.71 -10.06
C GLU A 193 25.04 -2.91 -11.36
N ILE A 194 23.96 -2.20 -11.72
CA ILE A 194 23.96 -1.26 -12.84
C ILE A 194 23.96 0.15 -12.27
N ILE A 195 24.98 0.93 -12.62
CA ILE A 195 25.10 2.34 -12.23
C ILE A 195 24.85 3.21 -13.46
N ILE A 196 23.86 4.09 -13.37
CA ILE A 196 23.47 5.00 -14.44
C ILE A 196 23.72 6.41 -13.94
N LYS A 197 24.68 7.12 -14.54
CA LYS A 197 24.88 8.55 -14.26
C LYS A 197 23.79 9.37 -14.94
N LYS A 198 23.20 10.32 -14.22
CA LYS A 198 22.09 11.15 -14.73
C LYS A 198 22.48 12.07 -15.90
N ASP A 199 23.77 12.35 -16.04
CA ASP A 199 24.35 13.12 -17.17
C ASP A 199 24.73 12.22 -18.36
N SER A 200 24.54 10.91 -18.26
CA SER A 200 24.84 9.97 -19.35
C SER A 200 23.74 9.98 -20.43
N LYS A 201 24.08 9.45 -21.60
CA LYS A 201 23.12 9.27 -22.73
C LYS A 201 22.31 7.99 -22.61
N VAL A 202 22.30 7.35 -21.43
CA VAL A 202 21.52 6.13 -21.20
C VAL A 202 20.03 6.50 -21.12
N ASP A 203 19.21 5.88 -21.95
CA ASP A 203 17.76 5.99 -21.83
C ASP A 203 17.30 5.18 -20.62
N PHE A 204 16.94 5.90 -19.56
CA PHE A 204 16.50 5.30 -18.29
C PHE A 204 15.13 5.83 -17.91
N ARG A 205 14.21 4.91 -17.62
CA ARG A 205 12.85 5.23 -17.17
C ARG A 205 12.41 4.30 -16.03
N VAL A 206 11.71 4.84 -15.07
CA VAL A 206 11.01 4.06 -14.04
C VAL A 206 9.59 3.83 -14.53
N ILE A 207 9.22 2.56 -14.73
CA ILE A 207 7.88 2.18 -15.21
C ILE A 207 6.90 2.14 -14.03
N GLY A 208 7.32 1.59 -12.88
CA GLY A 208 6.49 1.60 -11.69
C GLY A 208 7.08 0.80 -10.53
N LYS A 209 6.52 1.01 -9.35
CA LYS A 209 6.89 0.29 -8.13
C LYS A 209 6.15 -1.03 -8.05
N VAL A 210 6.84 -2.10 -7.63
CA VAL A 210 6.17 -3.35 -7.29
C VAL A 210 5.52 -3.19 -5.92
N VAL A 211 4.20 -3.34 -5.89
CA VAL A 211 3.37 -3.14 -4.69
C VAL A 211 2.84 -4.43 -4.09
N ASP A 212 2.80 -5.51 -4.88
CA ASP A 212 2.34 -6.85 -4.45
C ASP A 212 2.99 -7.94 -5.29
N ILE A 213 2.98 -9.18 -4.80
CA ILE A 213 3.49 -10.36 -5.50
C ILE A 213 2.45 -11.46 -5.36
N LYS A 214 2.13 -12.13 -6.47
CA LYS A 214 1.31 -13.33 -6.48
C LYS A 214 2.20 -14.52 -6.82
N ALA A 215 2.38 -15.40 -5.84
CA ALA A 215 3.14 -16.63 -6.04
C ALA A 215 2.44 -17.55 -7.05
N LYS A 216 3.22 -18.21 -7.87
CA LYS A 216 2.73 -19.29 -8.73
C LYS A 216 2.47 -20.52 -7.83
N PHE A 217 1.23 -20.99 -7.79
CA PHE A 217 0.88 -22.29 -7.20
C PHE A 217 1.03 -23.41 -8.22
#